data_3e25b1baf80eca762abe6c61d7458e88
#
_entry.id   3e25b1baf80eca762abe6c61d7458e88
#
_cell.length_a   1.000
_cell.length_b   1.000
_cell.length_c   1.000
_cell.angle_alpha   90.00
_cell.angle_beta   90.00
_cell.angle_gamma   90.00
#
_symmetry.space_group_name_H-M   'P 1'
#
loop_
_entity.id
_entity.type
_entity.pdbx_description
1 polymer ?
#
loop_
_entity_poly.entity_id
_entity_poly.type
_entity_poly.pdbx_seq_one_letter_code
_entity_poly.pdbx_strand_id
1 'polypeptide(L)'
;MKAFRVGRSAALLSVAALALTACSSADNGGGNGGENGGGNSNASGTLTGGGASSQEAAMTAWKDGVKSVASDLTVQYSPDGSGAGREGFLDGQFSFAGSDAAMDEEELEKSKEVCGDKGAFHVPAYISPIAIAYNLEGVEGIKMDAETIAKVFSGEIKKWNDEQIQKQNEGLELPDKDITVVHRSDDSGTTENFTAYLTEAAGDAWKYDEVEVWPGEITAESAQGTKGVVGLASDTDGAITYTDASAAGDLNTVHVGVGEEYVEYSSEAAAAVVDKSEQNEDGSIKLDRATEEEGVYPVVLVSYHIYCNEYQDQKTADQVKAFAEYVVSEDGQKTAEESAGNAPISEDTRKAAQERIKKISAQG
;
A
#
# COMPACT_ATOMS: atom_id res chain seq x y z
N MET A 1 39.23 19.25 51.70
CA MET A 1 40.48 18.69 52.29
C MET A 1 40.83 17.43 51.51
N LYS A 2 42.09 17.37 51.01
CA LYS A 2 42.85 16.28 50.41
C LYS A 2 42.34 15.83 49.01
N ALA A 3 42.79 16.25 47.86
CA ALA A 3 44.11 16.37 47.17
C ALA A 3 45.01 15.11 47.29
N PHE A 4 45.31 14.51 46.10
CA PHE A 4 46.62 13.96 45.74
C PHE A 4 46.42 13.07 44.49
N ARG A 5 46.96 13.28 43.42
CA ARG A 5 48.28 13.41 42.70
C ARG A 5 48.40 12.25 41.69
N VAL A 6 48.37 12.60 40.42
CA VAL A 6 49.49 12.65 39.46
C VAL A 6 50.34 11.40 39.33
N GLY A 7 50.37 10.81 38.17
CA GLY A 7 51.34 9.84 37.69
C GLY A 7 51.44 9.89 36.17
N ARG A 8 52.39 10.63 35.66
CA ARG A 8 52.87 10.61 34.27
C ARG A 8 53.84 9.45 34.08
N SER A 9 53.74 8.71 32.99
CA SER A 9 54.92 8.15 32.36
C SER A 9 54.69 7.96 30.86
N ALA A 10 55.67 8.38 30.14
CA ALA A 10 55.84 8.64 28.77
C ALA A 10 56.46 7.46 27.97
N ALA A 11 56.26 7.55 26.68
CA ALA A 11 57.17 7.17 25.58
C ALA A 11 57.28 5.68 25.21
N LEU A 12 57.01 5.30 23.95
CA LEU A 12 58.06 5.27 22.90
C LEU A 12 57.41 5.00 21.53
N LEU A 13 57.92 5.72 20.56
CA LEU A 13 57.70 5.64 19.11
C LEU A 13 58.19 4.30 18.53
N SER A 14 57.49 3.80 17.50
CA SER A 14 58.10 3.04 16.40
C SER A 14 57.38 3.33 15.10
N VAL A 15 58.04 4.04 14.22
CA VAL A 15 57.74 4.27 12.80
C VAL A 15 58.18 3.06 12.03
N ALA A 16 57.36 2.51 11.13
CA ALA A 16 57.78 1.72 10.00
C ALA A 16 56.87 2.04 8.80
N ALA A 17 57.39 2.78 7.87
CA ALA A 17 56.92 2.97 6.52
C ALA A 17 57.46 1.87 5.59
N LEU A 18 56.83 1.71 4.45
CA LEU A 18 57.23 1.05 3.19
C LEU A 18 56.15 0.08 2.76
N ALA A 19 55.69 -0.05 1.51
CA ALA A 19 55.95 0.64 0.26
C ALA A 19 54.81 0.30 -0.71
N LEU A 20 54.57 1.18 -1.66
CA LEU A 20 53.79 0.95 -2.87
C LEU A 20 54.35 -0.18 -3.72
N THR A 21 53.47 -1.03 -4.27
CA THR A 21 53.68 -1.60 -5.60
C THR A 21 52.35 -1.68 -6.34
N ALA A 22 52.25 -0.89 -7.39
CA ALA A 22 51.33 -1.03 -8.49
C ALA A 22 51.88 -2.06 -9.49
N CYS A 23 51.00 -2.90 -10.06
CA CYS A 23 51.08 -3.55 -11.37
C CYS A 23 49.76 -4.27 -11.58
N SER A 24 48.89 -3.79 -12.41
CA SER A 24 48.66 -3.88 -13.86
C SER A 24 48.68 -5.30 -14.43
N SER A 25 47.58 -5.56 -15.10
CA SER A 25 47.38 -6.41 -16.28
C SER A 25 46.71 -7.77 -16.12
N ALA A 26 45.53 -7.79 -16.64
CA ALA A 26 44.99 -8.59 -17.76
C ALA A 26 44.65 -10.07 -17.53
N ASP A 27 43.40 -10.27 -17.79
CA ASP A 27 42.78 -11.22 -18.73
C ASP A 27 42.29 -12.57 -18.23
N ASN A 28 41.03 -12.73 -18.53
CA ASN A 28 40.30 -13.92 -19.03
C ASN A 28 39.87 -15.01 -18.07
N GLY A 29 38.55 -15.22 -18.04
CA GLY A 29 38.00 -16.55 -17.73
C GLY A 29 36.65 -16.57 -17.03
N GLY A 30 35.59 -16.59 -17.81
CA GLY A 30 34.20 -16.98 -17.56
C GLY A 30 33.84 -17.60 -16.21
N GLY A 31 32.84 -17.05 -15.61
CA GLY A 31 32.17 -17.61 -14.43
C GLY A 31 30.79 -16.97 -14.29
N ASN A 32 29.79 -17.75 -14.59
CA ASN A 32 28.40 -17.53 -14.37
C ASN A 32 28.17 -17.00 -12.94
N GLY A 33 27.85 -15.73 -12.80
CA GLY A 33 27.55 -15.10 -11.51
C GLY A 33 26.17 -14.52 -11.55
N GLY A 34 25.28 -15.00 -10.68
CA GLY A 34 24.01 -14.38 -10.42
C GLY A 34 24.20 -12.88 -10.11
N GLU A 35 23.49 -12.03 -10.79
CA GLU A 35 23.41 -10.61 -10.50
C GLU A 35 22.73 -10.41 -9.14
N ASN A 36 23.52 -10.41 -8.10
CA ASN A 36 23.14 -9.85 -6.83
C ASN A 36 23.31 -8.33 -6.98
N GLY A 37 22.20 -7.63 -7.30
CA GLY A 37 22.17 -6.19 -7.56
C GLY A 37 22.37 -5.33 -6.30
N GLY A 38 23.51 -5.48 -5.64
CA GLY A 38 23.97 -4.61 -4.55
C GLY A 38 24.83 -3.47 -5.08
N GLY A 39 24.36 -2.71 -6.07
CA GLY A 39 25.00 -1.48 -6.51
C GLY A 39 24.61 -0.34 -5.59
N ASN A 40 25.59 0.23 -4.86
CA ASN A 40 25.38 1.44 -4.10
C ASN A 40 24.95 2.55 -5.05
N SER A 41 23.67 2.93 -5.02
CA SER A 41 23.11 3.99 -5.87
C SER A 41 23.71 5.33 -5.45
N ASN A 42 24.09 6.17 -6.43
CA ASN A 42 24.54 7.55 -6.18
C ASN A 42 23.38 8.52 -5.84
N ALA A 43 22.16 8.02 -5.70
CA ALA A 43 20.99 8.83 -5.37
C ALA A 43 21.15 9.44 -3.97
N SER A 44 20.98 10.76 -3.88
CA SER A 44 21.20 11.52 -2.64
C SER A 44 20.24 12.71 -2.53
N GLY A 45 19.99 13.16 -1.29
CA GLY A 45 19.11 14.28 -1.01
C GLY A 45 17.72 13.85 -0.59
N THR A 46 16.70 14.69 -0.81
CA THR A 46 15.32 14.40 -0.39
C THR A 46 14.45 14.12 -1.59
N LEU A 47 13.76 13.00 -1.56
CA LEU A 47 12.69 12.61 -2.47
C LEU A 47 11.36 12.81 -1.73
N THR A 48 10.43 13.57 -2.33
CA THR A 48 9.11 13.83 -1.73
C THR A 48 8.02 13.10 -2.48
N GLY A 49 7.11 12.48 -1.75
CA GLY A 49 5.91 11.85 -2.25
C GLY A 49 4.75 12.04 -1.30
N GLY A 50 3.56 11.68 -1.74
CA GLY A 50 2.36 11.72 -0.92
C GLY A 50 1.27 10.81 -1.48
N GLY A 51 0.22 10.57 -0.70
CA GLY A 51 -0.92 9.80 -1.18
C GLY A 51 -1.52 8.83 -0.18
N ALA A 52 -1.80 7.62 -0.64
CA ALA A 52 -2.55 6.61 0.09
C ALA A 52 -2.08 6.43 1.54
N SER A 53 -3.00 6.59 2.47
CA SER A 53 -2.74 6.41 3.91
C SER A 53 -2.66 4.93 4.32
N SER A 54 -3.17 4.02 3.50
CA SER A 54 -2.98 2.57 3.59
C SER A 54 -1.51 2.17 3.52
N GLN A 55 -0.70 2.89 2.71
CA GLN A 55 0.73 2.63 2.54
C GLN A 55 1.60 3.02 3.74
N GLU A 56 1.07 3.68 4.77
CA GLU A 56 1.92 4.31 5.80
C GLU A 56 2.87 3.33 6.51
N ALA A 57 2.41 2.10 6.80
CA ALA A 57 3.23 1.07 7.44
C ALA A 57 4.35 0.59 6.50
N ALA A 58 4.02 0.18 5.28
CA ALA A 58 4.98 -0.25 4.27
C ALA A 58 5.94 0.88 3.89
N MET A 59 5.43 2.11 3.73
CA MET A 59 6.24 3.29 3.42
C MET A 59 7.27 3.58 4.51
N THR A 60 6.92 3.41 5.78
CA THR A 60 7.87 3.57 6.89
C THR A 60 9.02 2.57 6.76
N ALA A 61 8.71 1.32 6.45
CA ALA A 61 9.70 0.27 6.25
C ALA A 61 10.59 0.55 5.01
N TRP A 62 9.99 0.96 3.88
CA TRP A 62 10.73 1.29 2.66
C TRP A 62 11.65 2.51 2.82
N LYS A 63 11.22 3.55 3.55
CA LYS A 63 12.04 4.74 3.88
C LYS A 63 13.29 4.39 4.67
N ASP A 64 13.20 3.39 5.52
CA ASP A 64 14.34 2.91 6.29
C ASP A 64 15.19 1.93 5.49
N GLY A 65 14.56 1.00 4.78
CA GLY A 65 15.22 -0.04 4.02
C GLY A 65 16.00 0.47 2.80
N VAL A 66 15.50 1.49 2.10
CA VAL A 66 16.18 2.09 0.93
C VAL A 66 17.57 2.63 1.26
N LYS A 67 17.85 2.96 2.52
CA LYS A 67 19.17 3.41 2.97
C LYS A 67 20.25 2.33 2.80
N SER A 68 19.87 1.06 2.69
CA SER A 68 20.80 -0.04 2.41
C SER A 68 21.40 0.02 1.00
N VAL A 69 20.69 0.62 0.05
CA VAL A 69 21.10 0.76 -1.36
C VAL A 69 21.40 2.21 -1.76
N ALA A 70 20.85 3.19 -1.05
CA ALA A 70 21.01 4.62 -1.27
C ALA A 70 21.11 5.35 0.07
N SER A 71 22.26 5.25 0.75
CA SER A 71 22.47 5.76 2.12
C SER A 71 22.22 7.25 2.31
N ASP A 72 22.43 8.04 1.26
CA ASP A 72 22.28 9.50 1.27
C ASP A 72 20.91 9.97 0.75
N LEU A 73 19.99 9.04 0.44
CA LEU A 73 18.63 9.33 0.03
C LEU A 73 17.71 9.39 1.26
N THR A 74 16.96 10.47 1.39
CA THR A 74 15.89 10.63 2.39
C THR A 74 14.55 10.69 1.67
N VAL A 75 13.66 9.77 1.96
CA VAL A 75 12.28 9.76 1.41
C VAL A 75 11.33 10.38 2.42
N GLN A 76 10.55 11.38 1.99
CA GLN A 76 9.44 11.97 2.75
C GLN A 76 8.13 11.60 2.08
N TYR A 77 7.12 11.29 2.87
CA TYR A 77 5.81 10.88 2.39
C TYR A 77 4.70 11.45 3.26
N SER A 78 3.69 12.05 2.61
CA SER A 78 2.50 12.62 3.25
C SER A 78 1.30 11.69 3.02
N PRO A 79 0.79 10.99 4.06
CA PRO A 79 -0.29 10.00 3.90
C PRO A 79 -1.68 10.65 3.95
N ASP A 80 -1.97 11.55 3.00
CA ASP A 80 -3.15 12.41 2.99
C ASP A 80 -4.36 11.83 2.20
N GLY A 81 -4.20 10.68 1.58
CA GLY A 81 -5.19 9.98 0.74
C GLY A 81 -4.74 9.84 -0.71
N SER A 82 -5.31 8.87 -1.44
CA SER A 82 -4.93 8.55 -2.82
C SER A 82 -5.17 9.72 -3.76
N GLY A 83 -6.36 10.34 -3.72
CA GLY A 83 -6.69 11.50 -4.54
C GLY A 83 -5.76 12.68 -4.29
N ALA A 84 -5.51 13.04 -3.02
CA ALA A 84 -4.56 14.11 -2.66
C ALA A 84 -3.14 13.80 -3.15
N GLY A 85 -2.73 12.53 -3.15
CA GLY A 85 -1.44 12.09 -3.69
C GLY A 85 -1.34 12.30 -5.19
N ARG A 86 -2.35 11.87 -5.95
CA ARG A 86 -2.41 12.04 -7.42
C ARG A 86 -2.46 13.53 -7.79
N GLU A 87 -3.31 14.32 -7.09
CA GLU A 87 -3.39 15.76 -7.30
C GLU A 87 -2.03 16.43 -7.05
N GLY A 88 -1.37 16.17 -5.91
CA GLY A 88 -0.07 16.73 -5.59
C GLY A 88 1.05 16.30 -6.56
N PHE A 89 0.97 15.09 -7.13
CA PHE A 89 1.87 14.63 -8.18
C PHE A 89 1.61 15.38 -9.50
N LEU A 90 0.37 15.50 -9.92
CA LEU A 90 -0.04 16.22 -11.12
C LEU A 90 0.25 17.72 -11.06
N ASP A 91 0.27 18.29 -9.87
CA ASP A 91 0.68 19.69 -9.61
C ASP A 91 2.19 19.87 -9.45
N GLY A 92 2.99 18.80 -9.56
CA GLY A 92 4.43 18.81 -9.42
C GLY A 92 4.94 19.08 -7.98
N GLN A 93 4.08 18.94 -6.97
CA GLN A 93 4.46 19.05 -5.56
C GLN A 93 5.18 17.80 -5.07
N PHE A 94 4.84 16.64 -5.61
CA PHE A 94 5.42 15.34 -5.31
C PHE A 94 6.17 14.79 -6.52
N SER A 95 7.31 14.14 -6.26
CA SER A 95 8.05 13.41 -7.29
C SER A 95 7.47 12.03 -7.58
N PHE A 96 6.65 11.49 -6.68
CA PHE A 96 5.87 10.27 -6.86
C PHE A 96 4.60 10.32 -6.02
N ALA A 97 3.58 9.59 -6.43
CA ALA A 97 2.39 9.38 -5.62
C ALA A 97 2.25 7.93 -5.18
N GLY A 98 1.70 7.73 -3.98
CA GLY A 98 1.14 6.46 -3.56
C GLY A 98 -0.37 6.47 -3.74
N SER A 99 -0.95 5.45 -4.38
CA SER A 99 -2.40 5.41 -4.62
C SER A 99 -2.92 3.98 -4.63
N ASP A 100 -4.06 3.75 -3.96
CA ASP A 100 -4.77 2.47 -4.04
C ASP A 100 -5.72 2.43 -5.25
N ALA A 101 -5.84 3.55 -5.97
CA ALA A 101 -6.58 3.71 -7.20
C ALA A 101 -5.62 3.99 -8.35
N ALA A 102 -5.90 3.47 -9.53
CA ALA A 102 -5.17 3.87 -10.73
C ALA A 102 -5.59 5.29 -11.16
N MET A 103 -4.71 6.00 -11.85
CA MET A 103 -5.09 7.22 -12.56
C MET A 103 -6.09 6.91 -13.66
N ASP A 104 -7.11 7.74 -13.80
CA ASP A 104 -8.00 7.70 -14.94
C ASP A 104 -7.37 8.26 -16.22
N GLU A 105 -8.11 8.22 -17.34
CA GLU A 105 -7.61 8.70 -18.62
C GLU A 105 -7.31 10.21 -18.61
N GLU A 106 -8.09 11.01 -17.87
CA GLU A 106 -7.89 12.46 -17.77
C GLU A 106 -6.65 12.79 -16.94
N GLU A 107 -6.46 12.10 -15.83
CA GLU A 107 -5.27 12.22 -14.97
C GLU A 107 -3.99 11.77 -15.71
N LEU A 108 -4.06 10.66 -16.47
CA LEU A 108 -2.95 10.19 -17.29
C LEU A 108 -2.58 11.21 -18.39
N GLU A 109 -3.56 11.82 -19.02
CA GLU A 109 -3.31 12.87 -20.01
C GLU A 109 -2.71 14.13 -19.35
N LYS A 110 -3.28 14.57 -18.21
CA LYS A 110 -2.76 15.70 -17.42
C LYS A 110 -1.33 15.46 -16.93
N SER A 111 -0.98 14.22 -16.63
CA SER A 111 0.38 13.87 -16.16
C SER A 111 1.48 14.28 -17.16
N LYS A 112 1.16 14.43 -18.44
CA LYS A 112 2.12 14.89 -19.47
C LYS A 112 2.61 16.32 -19.24
N GLU A 113 1.87 17.13 -18.48
CA GLU A 113 2.29 18.49 -18.13
C GLU A 113 3.51 18.48 -17.20
N VAL A 114 3.61 17.51 -16.30
CA VAL A 114 4.70 17.39 -15.32
C VAL A 114 5.74 16.33 -15.71
N CYS A 115 5.32 15.27 -16.41
CA CYS A 115 6.14 14.12 -16.77
C CYS A 115 6.67 14.16 -18.22
N GLY A 116 6.35 15.23 -19.01
CA GLY A 116 6.66 15.27 -20.42
C GLY A 116 5.77 14.35 -21.27
N ASP A 117 6.02 14.28 -22.57
CA ASP A 117 5.15 13.62 -23.56
C ASP A 117 4.80 12.16 -23.26
N LYS A 118 5.62 11.48 -22.49
CA LYS A 118 5.41 10.06 -22.12
C LYS A 118 4.49 9.88 -20.94
N GLY A 119 4.15 10.95 -20.21
CA GLY A 119 3.25 10.93 -19.07
C GLY A 119 3.74 10.06 -17.90
N ALA A 120 2.79 9.69 -17.04
CA ALA A 120 3.01 8.83 -15.88
C ALA A 120 2.74 7.35 -16.17
N PHE A 121 3.14 6.50 -15.22
CA PHE A 121 2.83 5.07 -15.22
C PHE A 121 2.69 4.54 -13.80
N HIS A 122 1.97 3.42 -13.65
CA HIS A 122 1.75 2.74 -12.38
C HIS A 122 2.76 1.62 -12.16
N VAL A 123 3.18 1.47 -10.92
CA VAL A 123 3.95 0.34 -10.42
C VAL A 123 3.19 -0.26 -9.26
N PRO A 124 2.64 -1.48 -9.37
CA PRO A 124 2.09 -2.19 -8.23
C PRO A 124 3.16 -2.32 -7.14
N ALA A 125 2.89 -1.75 -5.98
CA ALA A 125 3.83 -1.73 -4.86
C ALA A 125 3.57 -2.89 -3.88
N TYR A 126 2.30 -3.18 -3.60
CA TYR A 126 1.88 -4.35 -2.84
C TYR A 126 0.37 -4.63 -3.04
N ILE A 127 -0.07 -5.78 -2.55
CA ILE A 127 -1.46 -6.22 -2.52
C ILE A 127 -1.89 -6.30 -1.07
N SER A 128 -3.04 -5.71 -0.73
CA SER A 128 -3.56 -5.77 0.64
C SER A 128 -5.04 -6.12 0.66
N PRO A 129 -5.48 -7.01 1.55
CA PRO A 129 -6.90 -7.16 1.83
C PRO A 129 -7.45 -5.88 2.47
N ILE A 130 -8.68 -5.54 2.13
CA ILE A 130 -9.48 -4.53 2.84
C ILE A 130 -10.29 -5.27 3.88
N ALA A 131 -9.94 -5.08 5.16
CA ALA A 131 -10.68 -5.64 6.26
C ALA A 131 -12.00 -4.90 6.45
N ILE A 132 -13.10 -5.63 6.56
CA ILE A 132 -14.38 -5.10 7.04
C ILE A 132 -14.35 -5.27 8.55
N ALA A 133 -13.93 -4.22 9.25
CA ALA A 133 -13.61 -4.25 10.67
C ALA A 133 -14.78 -3.72 11.51
N TYR A 134 -15.02 -4.31 12.68
CA TYR A 134 -16.10 -3.89 13.56
C TYR A 134 -15.69 -3.90 15.04
N ASN A 135 -16.37 -3.08 15.81
CA ASN A 135 -16.26 -2.99 17.26
C ASN A 135 -17.56 -3.43 17.92
N LEU A 136 -17.64 -4.69 18.34
CA LEU A 136 -18.80 -5.25 19.03
C LEU A 136 -18.34 -6.15 20.15
N GLU A 137 -18.51 -5.69 21.39
CA GLU A 137 -17.97 -6.37 22.58
C GLU A 137 -18.49 -7.81 22.70
N GLY A 138 -17.58 -8.77 22.82
CA GLY A 138 -17.88 -10.19 23.05
C GLY A 138 -18.42 -10.95 21.83
N VAL A 139 -18.40 -10.36 20.64
CA VAL A 139 -18.85 -10.99 19.40
C VAL A 139 -17.70 -11.05 18.39
N GLU A 140 -17.29 -12.26 18.03
CA GLU A 140 -16.21 -12.53 17.07
C GLU A 140 -16.70 -13.41 15.93
N GLY A 141 -16.03 -13.34 14.77
CA GLY A 141 -16.27 -14.23 13.63
C GLY A 141 -17.60 -14.01 12.93
N ILE A 142 -18.10 -12.78 12.86
CA ILE A 142 -19.31 -12.41 12.12
C ILE A 142 -19.10 -12.72 10.63
N LYS A 143 -20.10 -13.36 10.03
CA LYS A 143 -20.15 -13.71 8.61
C LYS A 143 -21.15 -12.83 7.90
N MET A 144 -20.78 -12.29 6.75
CA MET A 144 -21.69 -11.55 5.88
C MET A 144 -21.34 -11.81 4.41
N ASP A 145 -22.36 -12.08 3.60
CA ASP A 145 -22.23 -12.05 2.14
C ASP A 145 -22.21 -10.61 1.60
N ALA A 146 -21.87 -10.46 0.32
CA ALA A 146 -21.76 -9.16 -0.33
C ALA A 146 -23.07 -8.35 -0.25
N GLU A 147 -24.23 -9.00 -0.39
CA GLU A 147 -25.54 -8.35 -0.29
C GLU A 147 -25.78 -7.77 1.11
N THR A 148 -25.46 -8.53 2.16
CA THR A 148 -25.60 -8.08 3.54
C THR A 148 -24.63 -6.94 3.86
N ILE A 149 -23.39 -7.03 3.42
CA ILE A 149 -22.38 -5.95 3.57
C ILE A 149 -22.91 -4.67 2.91
N ALA A 150 -23.38 -4.75 1.66
CA ALA A 150 -23.94 -3.59 0.95
C ALA A 150 -25.10 -2.94 1.68
N LYS A 151 -26.03 -3.75 2.20
CA LYS A 151 -27.18 -3.25 2.97
C LYS A 151 -26.80 -2.62 4.31
N VAL A 152 -25.76 -3.13 4.97
CA VAL A 152 -25.20 -2.53 6.18
C VAL A 152 -24.60 -1.17 5.84
N PHE A 153 -23.72 -1.12 4.85
CA PHE A 153 -23.01 0.11 4.50
C PHE A 153 -23.91 1.16 3.82
N SER A 154 -25.00 0.77 3.17
CA SER A 154 -26.01 1.71 2.68
C SER A 154 -26.98 2.19 3.76
N GLY A 155 -26.94 1.62 4.96
CA GLY A 155 -27.84 1.94 6.08
C GLY A 155 -29.25 1.35 5.93
N GLU A 156 -29.44 0.35 5.06
CA GLU A 156 -30.69 -0.41 4.97
C GLU A 156 -30.81 -1.36 6.18
N ILE A 157 -29.74 -2.10 6.52
CA ILE A 157 -29.62 -2.85 7.76
C ILE A 157 -28.98 -1.94 8.82
N LYS A 158 -29.71 -1.74 9.94
CA LYS A 158 -29.34 -0.77 10.97
C LYS A 158 -28.97 -1.40 12.32
N LYS A 159 -29.17 -2.69 12.49
CA LYS A 159 -28.93 -3.39 13.75
C LYS A 159 -28.13 -4.65 13.57
N TRP A 160 -27.27 -4.94 14.53
CA TRP A 160 -26.44 -6.14 14.53
C TRP A 160 -27.27 -7.43 14.60
N ASN A 161 -28.44 -7.42 15.29
CA ASN A 161 -29.34 -8.55 15.36
C ASN A 161 -30.38 -8.59 14.23
N ASP A 162 -30.12 -7.92 13.09
CA ASP A 162 -30.99 -8.04 11.92
C ASP A 162 -31.12 -9.50 11.46
N GLU A 163 -32.29 -9.87 10.97
CA GLU A 163 -32.61 -11.24 10.57
C GLU A 163 -31.68 -11.74 9.46
N GLN A 164 -31.24 -10.86 8.55
CA GLN A 164 -30.33 -11.22 7.45
C GLN A 164 -28.92 -11.54 7.99
N ILE A 165 -28.43 -10.79 8.97
CA ILE A 165 -27.14 -11.10 9.63
C ILE A 165 -27.28 -12.37 10.47
N GLN A 166 -28.35 -12.52 11.25
CA GLN A 166 -28.56 -13.70 12.10
C GLN A 166 -28.59 -15.01 11.32
N LYS A 167 -29.21 -15.04 10.13
CA LYS A 167 -29.28 -16.25 9.28
C LYS A 167 -27.91 -16.73 8.83
N GLN A 168 -26.96 -15.85 8.66
CA GLN A 168 -25.59 -16.19 8.26
C GLN A 168 -24.71 -16.56 9.47
N ASN A 169 -25.21 -16.33 10.69
CA ASN A 169 -24.48 -16.49 11.94
C ASN A 169 -25.25 -17.38 12.93
N GLU A 170 -25.73 -18.52 12.48
CA GLU A 170 -26.45 -19.46 13.34
C GLU A 170 -25.61 -19.89 14.55
N GLY A 171 -26.16 -19.71 15.73
CA GLY A 171 -25.48 -20.03 17.01
C GLY A 171 -24.67 -18.90 17.61
N LEU A 172 -24.55 -17.74 16.95
CA LEU A 172 -23.94 -16.52 17.47
C LEU A 172 -25.04 -15.63 18.07
N GLU A 173 -24.87 -15.20 19.32
CA GLU A 173 -25.80 -14.26 19.97
C GLU A 173 -25.46 -12.83 19.58
N LEU A 174 -26.19 -12.28 18.61
CA LEU A 174 -26.03 -10.91 18.16
C LEU A 174 -26.89 -9.95 19.02
N PRO A 175 -26.31 -8.86 19.56
CA PRO A 175 -27.04 -7.95 20.43
C PRO A 175 -28.02 -7.04 19.65
N ASP A 176 -29.10 -6.63 20.31
CA ASP A 176 -29.98 -5.56 19.81
C ASP A 176 -29.28 -4.20 19.94
N LYS A 177 -28.34 -3.94 19.05
CA LYS A 177 -27.50 -2.75 19.01
C LYS A 177 -27.53 -2.15 17.62
N ASP A 178 -27.56 -0.81 17.54
CA ASP A 178 -27.48 -0.10 16.28
C ASP A 178 -26.07 -0.26 15.67
N ILE A 179 -26.01 -0.35 14.35
CA ILE A 179 -24.79 -0.34 13.57
C ILE A 179 -24.42 1.10 13.27
N THR A 180 -23.22 1.51 13.62
CA THR A 180 -22.63 2.80 13.24
C THR A 180 -21.63 2.57 12.11
N VAL A 181 -22.00 2.93 10.89
CA VAL A 181 -21.08 2.88 9.74
C VAL A 181 -20.07 4.02 9.85
N VAL A 182 -18.80 3.72 9.68
CA VAL A 182 -17.70 4.69 9.63
C VAL A 182 -17.01 4.58 8.27
N HIS A 183 -16.92 5.71 7.54
CA HIS A 183 -16.31 5.77 6.22
C HIS A 183 -15.22 6.82 6.12
N ARG A 184 -14.44 6.82 5.04
CA ARG A 184 -13.42 7.82 4.75
C ARG A 184 -14.06 9.16 4.37
N SER A 185 -13.54 10.24 4.95
CA SER A 185 -14.00 11.62 4.64
C SER A 185 -13.15 12.28 3.54
N ASP A 186 -12.03 11.68 3.19
CA ASP A 186 -11.10 12.09 2.14
C ASP A 186 -11.34 11.30 0.85
N ASP A 187 -10.75 11.78 -0.23
CA ASP A 187 -10.69 11.12 -1.52
C ASP A 187 -9.76 9.91 -1.44
N SER A 188 -10.35 8.71 -1.43
CA SER A 188 -9.71 7.49 -0.95
C SER A 188 -9.80 6.33 -1.94
N GLY A 189 -8.65 5.88 -2.43
CA GLY A 189 -8.59 4.65 -3.22
C GLY A 189 -9.01 3.39 -2.44
N THR A 190 -8.88 3.37 -1.10
CA THR A 190 -9.46 2.28 -0.29
C THR A 190 -10.99 2.29 -0.38
N THR A 191 -11.62 3.48 -0.39
CA THR A 191 -13.06 3.63 -0.61
C THR A 191 -13.46 3.15 -2.01
N GLU A 192 -12.70 3.53 -3.05
CA GLU A 192 -12.94 3.10 -4.42
C GLU A 192 -12.91 1.57 -4.54
N ASN A 193 -11.87 0.91 -4.04
CA ASN A 193 -11.78 -0.55 -4.06
C ASN A 193 -12.89 -1.24 -3.29
N PHE A 194 -13.33 -0.66 -2.17
CA PHE A 194 -14.45 -1.20 -1.39
C PHE A 194 -15.78 -1.02 -2.14
N THR A 195 -16.03 0.15 -2.72
CA THR A 195 -17.26 0.41 -3.50
C THR A 195 -17.27 -0.36 -4.82
N ALA A 196 -16.10 -0.57 -5.46
CA ALA A 196 -15.95 -1.47 -6.60
C ALA A 196 -16.38 -2.91 -6.25
N TYR A 197 -15.92 -3.43 -5.11
CA TYR A 197 -16.37 -4.73 -4.62
C TYR A 197 -17.89 -4.78 -4.42
N LEU A 198 -18.48 -3.76 -3.80
CA LEU A 198 -19.93 -3.71 -3.59
C LEU A 198 -20.70 -3.64 -4.92
N THR A 199 -20.19 -2.85 -5.87
CA THR A 199 -20.80 -2.71 -7.21
C THR A 199 -20.78 -4.04 -7.98
N GLU A 200 -19.65 -4.76 -7.95
CA GLU A 200 -19.49 -5.99 -8.69
C GLU A 200 -20.14 -7.21 -8.01
N ALA A 201 -20.01 -7.36 -6.68
CA ALA A 201 -20.39 -8.55 -5.96
C ALA A 201 -21.79 -8.49 -5.32
N ALA A 202 -22.31 -7.30 -4.96
CA ALA A 202 -23.59 -7.18 -4.27
C ALA A 202 -24.78 -6.91 -5.21
N GLY A 203 -24.56 -6.69 -6.50
CA GLY A 203 -25.60 -6.46 -7.49
C GLY A 203 -26.57 -5.34 -7.09
N ASP A 204 -27.89 -5.58 -7.18
CA ASP A 204 -28.95 -4.60 -6.90
C ASP A 204 -28.99 -4.11 -5.43
N ALA A 205 -28.26 -4.75 -4.50
CA ALA A 205 -28.21 -4.34 -3.11
C ALA A 205 -27.35 -3.06 -2.91
N TRP A 206 -26.37 -2.83 -3.79
CA TRP A 206 -25.60 -1.60 -3.85
C TRP A 206 -26.06 -0.75 -5.03
N LYS A 207 -26.58 0.46 -4.76
CA LYS A 207 -27.23 1.33 -5.75
C LYS A 207 -26.34 2.48 -6.21
N TYR A 208 -25.11 2.49 -5.78
CA TYR A 208 -24.12 3.52 -6.06
C TYR A 208 -23.06 2.98 -6.99
N ASP A 209 -22.33 3.88 -7.62
CA ASP A 209 -21.19 3.53 -8.47
C ASP A 209 -19.93 3.27 -7.64
N GLU A 210 -18.89 2.79 -8.29
CA GLU A 210 -17.51 2.80 -7.80
C GLU A 210 -17.05 4.25 -7.63
N VAL A 211 -16.65 4.64 -6.42
CA VAL A 211 -16.31 6.03 -6.08
C VAL A 211 -15.22 6.11 -5.02
N GLU A 212 -14.37 7.12 -5.10
CA GLU A 212 -13.37 7.44 -4.07
C GLU A 212 -13.96 8.29 -2.92
N VAL A 213 -15.00 9.05 -3.21
CA VAL A 213 -15.73 9.88 -2.23
C VAL A 213 -17.04 9.21 -1.86
N TRP A 214 -17.20 8.92 -0.57
CA TRP A 214 -18.40 8.22 -0.06
C TRP A 214 -19.71 8.91 -0.48
N PRO A 215 -20.75 8.17 -0.92
CA PRO A 215 -22.00 8.75 -1.38
C PRO A 215 -22.68 9.58 -0.29
N GLY A 216 -22.90 10.88 -0.56
CA GLY A 216 -23.39 11.84 0.41
C GLY A 216 -24.85 11.61 0.86
N GLU A 217 -25.60 10.75 0.17
CA GLU A 217 -26.96 10.34 0.53
C GLU A 217 -26.97 9.31 1.67
N ILE A 218 -25.86 8.63 1.94
CA ILE A 218 -25.73 7.65 3.02
C ILE A 218 -25.35 8.40 4.30
N THR A 219 -26.24 8.36 5.29
CA THR A 219 -25.94 8.93 6.61
C THR A 219 -25.04 7.98 7.40
N ALA A 220 -23.82 8.40 7.65
CA ALA A 220 -22.82 7.63 8.38
C ALA A 220 -21.81 8.58 9.05
N GLU A 221 -20.99 8.05 9.96
CA GLU A 221 -19.86 8.78 10.54
C GLU A 221 -18.65 8.73 9.61
N SER A 222 -17.77 9.72 9.70
CA SER A 222 -16.60 9.78 8.84
C SER A 222 -15.34 10.26 9.54
N ALA A 223 -14.18 9.78 9.05
CA ALA A 223 -12.90 10.26 9.52
C ALA A 223 -11.87 10.25 8.37
N GLN A 224 -10.86 11.10 8.47
CA GLN A 224 -9.81 11.21 7.46
C GLN A 224 -8.75 10.12 7.63
N GLY A 225 -8.40 9.48 6.52
CA GLY A 225 -7.32 8.51 6.43
C GLY A 225 -7.61 7.19 7.14
N THR A 226 -6.76 6.22 6.88
CA THR A 226 -6.85 4.85 7.43
C THR A 226 -6.88 4.82 8.96
N LYS A 227 -5.96 5.54 9.62
CA LYS A 227 -5.92 5.61 11.09
C LYS A 227 -7.11 6.34 11.69
N GLY A 228 -7.67 7.31 10.97
CA GLY A 228 -8.84 8.06 11.42
C GLY A 228 -10.08 7.19 11.53
N VAL A 229 -10.38 6.40 10.48
CA VAL A 229 -11.56 5.51 10.49
C VAL A 229 -11.41 4.38 11.50
N VAL A 230 -10.21 3.81 11.64
CA VAL A 230 -9.93 2.77 12.64
C VAL A 230 -10.06 3.32 14.05
N GLY A 231 -9.50 4.51 14.33
CA GLY A 231 -9.61 5.17 15.63
C GLY A 231 -11.07 5.44 16.00
N LEU A 232 -11.86 6.02 15.08
CA LEU A 232 -13.27 6.29 15.32
C LEU A 232 -14.09 5.01 15.54
N ALA A 233 -13.83 3.96 14.76
CA ALA A 233 -14.50 2.67 14.92
C ALA A 233 -14.11 2.00 16.24
N SER A 234 -12.85 2.08 16.66
CA SER A 234 -12.37 1.51 17.94
C SER A 234 -13.01 2.22 19.14
N ASP A 235 -13.26 3.52 19.06
CA ASP A 235 -13.88 4.31 20.11
C ASP A 235 -15.42 4.22 20.12
N THR A 236 -16.03 3.61 19.10
CA THR A 236 -17.48 3.55 18.92
C THR A 236 -17.98 2.11 19.00
N ASP A 237 -18.66 1.77 20.11
CA ASP A 237 -19.27 0.45 20.29
C ASP A 237 -20.46 0.25 19.33
N GLY A 238 -20.43 -0.81 18.54
CA GLY A 238 -21.37 -1.10 17.45
C GLY A 238 -20.91 -0.54 16.09
N ALA A 239 -19.70 0.03 15.99
CA ALA A 239 -19.18 0.53 14.72
C ALA A 239 -18.77 -0.60 13.76
N ILE A 240 -18.88 -0.28 12.47
CA ILE A 240 -18.32 -1.06 11.36
C ILE A 240 -17.64 -0.10 10.37
N THR A 241 -16.49 -0.52 9.85
CA THR A 241 -15.72 0.26 8.87
C THR A 241 -15.04 -0.67 7.87
N TYR A 242 -14.51 -0.10 6.79
CA TYR A 242 -13.57 -0.76 5.88
C TYR A 242 -12.21 -0.08 6.00
N THR A 243 -11.15 -0.86 5.99
CA THR A 243 -9.79 -0.35 6.17
C THR A 243 -8.76 -1.29 5.56
N ASP A 244 -7.58 -0.77 5.21
CA ASP A 244 -6.44 -1.62 4.93
C ASP A 244 -6.19 -2.55 6.13
N ALA A 245 -5.99 -3.83 5.86
CA ALA A 245 -5.86 -4.85 6.91
C ALA A 245 -4.71 -4.58 7.88
N SER A 246 -3.63 -3.93 7.43
CA SER A 246 -2.48 -3.56 8.27
C SER A 246 -2.84 -2.65 9.44
N ALA A 247 -3.96 -1.94 9.33
CA ALA A 247 -4.39 -0.96 10.32
C ALA A 247 -5.57 -1.43 11.17
N ALA A 248 -6.18 -2.60 10.90
CA ALA A 248 -7.37 -3.09 11.62
C ALA A 248 -7.14 -3.23 13.13
N GLY A 249 -5.89 -3.46 13.57
CA GLY A 249 -5.51 -3.49 14.99
C GLY A 249 -6.25 -4.57 15.77
N ASP A 250 -6.87 -4.17 16.88
CA ASP A 250 -7.64 -5.06 17.77
C ASP A 250 -9.13 -5.16 17.39
N LEU A 251 -9.57 -4.53 16.29
CA LEU A 251 -10.94 -4.65 15.81
C LEU A 251 -11.19 -6.08 15.30
N ASN A 252 -12.37 -6.61 15.57
CA ASN A 252 -12.82 -7.83 14.94
C ASN A 252 -13.13 -7.60 13.46
N THR A 253 -13.09 -8.67 12.64
CA THR A 253 -13.32 -8.55 11.21
C THR A 253 -14.38 -9.53 10.72
N VAL A 254 -15.10 -9.11 9.69
CA VAL A 254 -16.12 -9.92 9.04
C VAL A 254 -15.48 -10.96 8.15
N HIS A 255 -15.94 -12.20 8.25
CA HIS A 255 -15.66 -13.24 7.25
C HIS A 255 -16.61 -13.02 6.07
N VAL A 256 -16.04 -12.76 4.90
CA VAL A 256 -16.78 -12.39 3.69
C VAL A 256 -17.28 -13.62 2.95
N GLY A 257 -18.55 -13.64 2.56
CA GLY A 257 -19.13 -14.72 1.78
C GLY A 257 -18.58 -14.73 0.35
N VAL A 258 -18.06 -15.90 -0.08
CA VAL A 258 -17.53 -16.16 -1.42
C VAL A 258 -18.03 -17.53 -1.85
N GLY A 259 -18.88 -17.60 -2.87
CA GLY A 259 -19.55 -18.85 -3.25
C GLY A 259 -20.35 -19.45 -2.08
N GLU A 260 -20.00 -20.65 -1.66
CA GLU A 260 -20.66 -21.35 -0.53
C GLU A 260 -19.91 -21.17 0.81
N GLU A 261 -18.77 -20.44 0.83
CA GLU A 261 -17.90 -20.30 1.98
C GLU A 261 -17.91 -18.88 2.55
N TYR A 262 -17.38 -18.73 3.77
CA TYR A 262 -17.06 -17.44 4.38
C TYR A 262 -15.57 -17.40 4.63
N VAL A 263 -14.88 -16.45 3.98
CA VAL A 263 -13.43 -16.32 3.97
C VAL A 263 -13.00 -15.22 4.92
N GLU A 264 -12.10 -15.55 5.85
CA GLU A 264 -11.36 -14.57 6.63
C GLU A 264 -10.29 -13.95 5.73
N TYR A 265 -10.03 -12.65 5.88
CA TYR A 265 -8.98 -12.02 5.10
C TYR A 265 -7.60 -12.61 5.46
N SER A 266 -6.78 -12.80 4.45
CA SER A 266 -5.33 -13.03 4.59
C SER A 266 -4.61 -12.46 3.38
N SER A 267 -3.30 -12.24 3.51
CA SER A 267 -2.48 -11.79 2.40
C SER A 267 -2.49 -12.77 1.24
N GLU A 268 -2.48 -14.07 1.52
CA GLU A 268 -2.52 -15.13 0.50
C GLU A 268 -3.87 -15.17 -0.22
N ALA A 269 -4.99 -15.05 0.52
CA ALA A 269 -6.33 -15.04 -0.07
C ALA A 269 -6.56 -13.80 -0.94
N ALA A 270 -6.00 -12.64 -0.55
CA ALA A 270 -6.04 -11.42 -1.34
C ALA A 270 -5.15 -11.50 -2.60
N ALA A 271 -3.94 -12.07 -2.49
CA ALA A 271 -3.05 -12.25 -3.64
C ALA A 271 -3.66 -13.14 -4.72
N ALA A 272 -4.43 -14.15 -4.34
CA ALA A 272 -5.07 -15.08 -5.27
C ALA A 272 -6.04 -14.40 -6.26
N VAL A 273 -6.66 -13.26 -5.89
CA VAL A 273 -7.46 -12.43 -6.81
C VAL A 273 -6.56 -11.81 -7.88
N VAL A 274 -5.43 -11.24 -7.44
CA VAL A 274 -4.53 -10.46 -8.32
C VAL A 274 -3.80 -11.37 -9.30
N ASP A 275 -3.40 -12.57 -8.89
CA ASP A 275 -2.66 -13.51 -9.74
C ASP A 275 -3.43 -13.95 -11.01
N LYS A 276 -4.75 -13.81 -10.99
CA LYS A 276 -5.64 -14.13 -12.10
C LYS A 276 -6.09 -12.92 -12.91
N SER A 277 -5.67 -11.75 -12.47
CA SER A 277 -6.10 -10.48 -13.03
C SER A 277 -5.22 -10.03 -14.19
N GLU A 278 -5.80 -9.28 -15.13
CA GLU A 278 -5.09 -8.72 -16.28
C GLU A 278 -4.40 -7.41 -15.90
N GLN A 279 -3.13 -7.26 -16.30
CA GLN A 279 -2.39 -6.00 -16.17
C GLN A 279 -2.55 -5.17 -17.45
N ASN A 280 -2.94 -3.91 -17.28
CA ASN A 280 -3.07 -2.94 -18.35
C ASN A 280 -1.70 -2.41 -18.83
N GLU A 281 -1.68 -1.74 -19.99
CA GLU A 281 -0.46 -1.16 -20.58
C GLU A 281 0.18 -0.09 -19.67
N ASP A 282 -0.62 0.66 -18.91
CA ASP A 282 -0.18 1.68 -17.95
C ASP A 282 0.34 1.10 -16.63
N GLY A 283 0.22 -0.21 -16.43
CA GLY A 283 0.66 -0.94 -15.23
C GLY A 283 -0.41 -1.17 -14.18
N SER A 284 -1.61 -0.63 -14.34
CA SER A 284 -2.73 -0.93 -13.46
C SER A 284 -3.24 -2.37 -13.64
N ILE A 285 -3.99 -2.88 -12.66
CA ILE A 285 -4.50 -4.25 -12.63
C ILE A 285 -6.03 -4.21 -12.52
N LYS A 286 -6.71 -4.92 -13.40
CA LYS A 286 -8.17 -5.07 -13.36
C LYS A 286 -8.54 -6.31 -12.55
N LEU A 287 -9.13 -6.10 -11.38
CA LEU A 287 -9.50 -7.17 -10.46
C LEU A 287 -10.87 -7.78 -10.80
N ASP A 288 -11.04 -9.10 -10.58
CA ASP A 288 -12.34 -9.79 -10.57
C ASP A 288 -12.84 -9.88 -9.13
N ARG A 289 -13.76 -9.00 -8.76
CA ARG A 289 -14.28 -8.89 -7.38
C ARG A 289 -15.57 -9.71 -7.15
N ALA A 290 -16.15 -10.23 -8.22
CA ALA A 290 -17.35 -11.08 -8.15
C ALA A 290 -17.00 -12.58 -8.14
N THR A 291 -15.76 -12.94 -7.85
CA THR A 291 -15.30 -14.32 -7.82
C THR A 291 -16.08 -15.17 -6.82
N GLU A 292 -16.40 -16.42 -7.21
CA GLU A 292 -16.99 -17.45 -6.35
C GLU A 292 -15.97 -18.54 -5.98
N GLU A 293 -14.68 -18.28 -6.20
CA GLU A 293 -13.64 -19.27 -6.01
C GLU A 293 -13.28 -19.45 -4.53
N GLU A 294 -13.25 -20.71 -4.07
CA GLU A 294 -12.95 -21.07 -2.69
C GLU A 294 -11.57 -20.57 -2.23
N GLY A 295 -11.50 -20.04 -1.01
CA GLY A 295 -10.27 -19.55 -0.40
C GLY A 295 -9.76 -18.21 -0.93
N VAL A 296 -10.51 -17.55 -1.82
CA VAL A 296 -10.17 -16.22 -2.38
C VAL A 296 -10.89 -15.14 -1.58
N TYR A 297 -10.20 -14.04 -1.26
CA TYR A 297 -10.77 -12.89 -0.56
C TYR A 297 -10.91 -11.71 -1.53
N PRO A 298 -12.13 -11.33 -1.98
CA PRO A 298 -12.31 -10.40 -3.09
C PRO A 298 -12.24 -8.91 -2.70
N VAL A 299 -12.30 -8.59 -1.40
CA VAL A 299 -12.23 -7.20 -0.92
C VAL A 299 -10.76 -6.83 -0.78
N VAL A 300 -10.16 -6.47 -1.90
CA VAL A 300 -8.71 -6.30 -2.03
C VAL A 300 -8.38 -4.99 -2.73
N LEU A 301 -7.25 -4.41 -2.39
CA LEU A 301 -6.64 -3.31 -3.13
C LEU A 301 -5.26 -3.72 -3.67
N VAL A 302 -4.92 -3.18 -4.83
CA VAL A 302 -3.56 -3.09 -5.32
C VAL A 302 -3.08 -1.69 -5.07
N SER A 303 -2.05 -1.56 -4.25
CA SER A 303 -1.48 -0.24 -3.95
C SER A 303 -0.36 0.07 -4.92
N TYR A 304 -0.46 1.19 -5.59
CA TYR A 304 0.47 1.63 -6.63
C TYR A 304 1.41 2.71 -6.13
N HIS A 305 2.61 2.74 -6.69
CA HIS A 305 3.38 3.96 -6.84
C HIS A 305 3.23 4.48 -8.27
N ILE A 306 3.02 5.78 -8.40
CA ILE A 306 2.86 6.49 -9.66
C ILE A 306 4.13 7.30 -9.91
N TYR A 307 4.73 7.10 -11.06
CA TYR A 307 5.99 7.72 -11.45
C TYR A 307 5.91 8.36 -12.83
N CYS A 308 6.73 9.38 -13.07
CA CYS A 308 6.95 9.88 -14.43
C CYS A 308 7.85 8.94 -15.24
N ASN A 309 7.57 8.79 -16.54
CA ASN A 309 8.52 8.19 -17.47
C ASN A 309 9.76 9.10 -17.64
N GLU A 310 9.59 10.42 -17.59
CA GLU A 310 10.66 11.41 -17.72
C GLU A 310 10.52 12.51 -16.66
N TYR A 311 11.59 12.73 -15.89
CA TYR A 311 11.67 13.81 -14.89
C TYR A 311 12.40 15.02 -15.45
N GLN A 312 12.15 16.20 -14.91
CA GLN A 312 12.76 17.45 -15.40
C GLN A 312 14.30 17.48 -15.23
N ASP A 313 14.82 16.76 -14.24
CA ASP A 313 16.27 16.71 -13.95
C ASP A 313 16.74 15.30 -13.59
N GLN A 314 18.03 15.05 -13.86
CA GLN A 314 18.66 13.75 -13.65
C GLN A 314 18.69 13.33 -12.17
N LYS A 315 18.85 14.31 -11.26
CA LYS A 315 18.91 14.01 -9.83
C LYS A 315 17.59 13.42 -9.32
N THR A 316 16.47 14.03 -9.69
CA THR A 316 15.13 13.52 -9.36
C THR A 316 14.88 12.15 -9.99
N ALA A 317 15.26 11.96 -11.27
CA ALA A 317 15.16 10.67 -11.94
C ALA A 317 15.96 9.57 -11.22
N ASP A 318 17.19 9.86 -10.80
CA ASP A 318 18.05 8.92 -10.07
C ASP A 318 17.48 8.60 -8.67
N GLN A 319 16.94 9.59 -7.96
CA GLN A 319 16.29 9.39 -6.65
C GLN A 319 15.08 8.50 -6.74
N VAL A 320 14.17 8.81 -7.68
CA VAL A 320 12.95 8.01 -7.92
C VAL A 320 13.31 6.60 -8.32
N LYS A 321 14.25 6.43 -9.25
CA LYS A 321 14.66 5.12 -9.73
C LYS A 321 15.22 4.26 -8.61
N ALA A 322 16.10 4.81 -7.77
CA ALA A 322 16.67 4.09 -6.64
C ALA A 322 15.61 3.66 -5.62
N PHE A 323 14.64 4.53 -5.32
CA PHE A 323 13.54 4.20 -4.42
C PHE A 323 12.59 3.17 -5.04
N ALA A 324 12.18 3.36 -6.28
CA ALA A 324 11.28 2.44 -6.98
C ALA A 324 11.89 1.04 -7.15
N GLU A 325 13.18 0.95 -7.53
CA GLU A 325 13.90 -0.33 -7.62
C GLU A 325 13.96 -1.04 -6.27
N TYR A 326 14.17 -0.31 -5.17
CA TYR A 326 14.14 -0.88 -3.83
C TYR A 326 12.74 -1.40 -3.47
N VAL A 327 11.68 -0.61 -3.66
CA VAL A 327 10.30 -0.99 -3.33
C VAL A 327 9.90 -2.31 -4.00
N VAL A 328 10.25 -2.50 -5.28
CA VAL A 328 9.91 -3.73 -6.01
C VAL A 328 10.96 -4.84 -5.88
N SER A 329 12.04 -4.62 -5.14
CA SER A 329 13.05 -5.66 -4.88
C SER A 329 12.51 -6.73 -3.93
N GLU A 330 13.17 -7.90 -3.88
CA GLU A 330 12.82 -8.95 -2.90
C GLU A 330 12.91 -8.44 -1.46
N ASP A 331 13.97 -7.70 -1.15
CA ASP A 331 14.17 -7.12 0.19
C ASP A 331 13.10 -6.06 0.51
N GLY A 332 12.76 -5.20 -0.46
CA GLY A 332 11.72 -4.18 -0.29
C GLY A 332 10.33 -4.78 -0.09
N GLN A 333 9.99 -5.81 -0.86
CA GLN A 333 8.72 -6.53 -0.74
C GLN A 333 8.63 -7.27 0.61
N LYS A 334 9.67 -7.99 0.99
CA LYS A 334 9.75 -8.66 2.29
C LYS A 334 9.64 -7.68 3.46
N THR A 335 10.32 -6.54 3.36
CA THR A 335 10.28 -5.51 4.41
C THR A 335 8.87 -4.92 4.58
N ALA A 336 8.14 -4.74 3.47
CA ALA A 336 6.74 -4.31 3.51
C ALA A 336 5.83 -5.39 4.11
N GLU A 337 5.96 -6.63 3.68
CA GLU A 337 5.22 -7.78 4.23
C GLU A 337 5.39 -7.90 5.75
N GLU A 338 6.63 -7.85 6.24
CA GLU A 338 6.93 -7.91 7.68
C GLU A 338 6.36 -6.72 8.48
N SER A 339 6.23 -5.54 7.85
CA SER A 339 5.77 -4.30 8.51
C SER A 339 4.27 -4.09 8.42
N ALA A 340 3.65 -4.45 7.30
CA ALA A 340 2.26 -4.16 6.99
C ALA A 340 1.38 -5.42 6.82
N GLY A 341 1.96 -6.63 6.81
CA GLY A 341 1.20 -7.87 6.59
C GLY A 341 0.53 -7.95 5.22
N ASN A 342 0.99 -7.15 4.25
CA ASN A 342 0.51 -7.19 2.87
C ASN A 342 1.10 -8.38 2.10
N ALA A 343 0.46 -8.77 1.01
CA ALA A 343 1.04 -9.73 0.09
C ALA A 343 2.09 -9.05 -0.82
N PRO A 344 3.24 -9.68 -1.06
CA PRO A 344 4.17 -9.21 -2.06
C PRO A 344 3.58 -9.36 -3.47
N ILE A 345 4.04 -8.52 -4.39
CA ILE A 345 3.70 -8.66 -5.80
C ILE A 345 4.33 -9.92 -6.39
N SER A 346 3.66 -10.55 -7.35
CA SER A 346 4.15 -11.76 -8.02
C SER A 346 5.50 -11.51 -8.74
N GLU A 347 6.23 -12.60 -9.02
CA GLU A 347 7.51 -12.49 -9.73
C GLU A 347 7.34 -11.86 -11.12
N ASP A 348 6.25 -12.15 -11.82
CA ASP A 348 5.98 -11.61 -13.15
C ASP A 348 5.61 -10.14 -13.08
N THR A 349 4.77 -9.72 -12.13
CA THR A 349 4.47 -8.32 -11.85
C THR A 349 5.74 -7.54 -11.48
N ARG A 350 6.60 -8.12 -10.63
CA ARG A 350 7.89 -7.53 -10.24
C ARG A 350 8.80 -7.31 -11.44
N LYS A 351 8.94 -8.30 -12.31
CA LYS A 351 9.75 -8.16 -13.54
C LYS A 351 9.22 -7.07 -14.45
N ALA A 352 7.90 -7.03 -14.67
CA ALA A 352 7.27 -6.00 -15.47
C ALA A 352 7.50 -4.59 -14.89
N ALA A 353 7.35 -4.44 -13.56
CA ALA A 353 7.63 -3.20 -12.85
C ALA A 353 9.11 -2.77 -13.01
N GLN A 354 10.05 -3.67 -12.80
CA GLN A 354 11.48 -3.40 -12.98
C GLN A 354 11.82 -2.94 -14.40
N GLU A 355 11.22 -3.53 -15.43
CA GLU A 355 11.44 -3.11 -16.84
C GLU A 355 10.89 -1.71 -17.12
N ARG A 356 9.81 -1.29 -16.46
CA ARG A 356 9.28 0.08 -16.53
C ARG A 356 10.18 1.06 -15.78
N ILE A 357 10.57 0.74 -14.54
CA ILE A 357 11.44 1.57 -13.70
C ILE A 357 12.79 1.83 -14.37
N LYS A 358 13.39 0.83 -15.01
CA LYS A 358 14.64 0.99 -15.78
C LYS A 358 14.58 2.05 -16.86
N LYS A 359 13.39 2.33 -17.42
CA LYS A 359 13.18 3.32 -18.50
C LYS A 359 13.02 4.75 -17.98
N ILE A 360 12.88 4.95 -16.66
CA ILE A 360 12.84 6.29 -16.07
C ILE A 360 14.10 7.04 -16.48
N SER A 361 13.92 8.27 -16.98
CA SER A 361 15.00 9.12 -17.47
C SER A 361 14.75 10.59 -17.12
N ALA A 362 15.77 11.43 -17.32
CA ALA A 362 15.58 12.87 -17.33
C ALA A 362 15.21 13.35 -18.73
N GLN A 363 14.49 14.47 -18.79
CA GLN A 363 14.24 15.19 -20.04
C GLN A 363 15.58 15.71 -20.57
N GLY A 364 15.82 15.55 -21.87
CA GLY A 364 17.07 15.90 -22.54
C GLY A 364 17.24 17.42 -22.76
#